data_7f9d1d4165b6ee17bda45efaa80f8f46
#
_entry.id   7f9d1d4165b6ee17bda45efaa80f8f46
#
_cell.length_a   1.000
_cell.length_b   1.000
_cell.length_c   1.000
_cell.angle_alpha   90.00
_cell.angle_beta   90.00
_cell.angle_gamma   90.00
#
_symmetry.space_group_name_H-M   'P 1'
#
loop_
_entity.id
_entity.type
_entity.pdbx_description
1 polymer ?
#
loop_
_entity_poly.entity_id
_entity_poly.type
_entity_poly.pdbx_seq_one_letter_code
_entity_poly.pdbx_strand_id
1 'polypeptide(L)'
;MELSAVKNSYARWAPIYDKTFGIATSAGRKKAVGFINDSEASDVLEVGVGTGLALPLYREDLSVTGIDFSEDMLIKARAKVREMGLRHVQELSQMDARELSYDDASFDVVAAMHIVSVVPEPERVMAEMARVCRPGGKIVITNHFARQSGFLSVLERISAPFENLLGWHSDFEISAVLGQPDLKVAEKSSIPPFGMMTFLVLEKKEWHGD
;
A
#
# COMPACT_ATOMS: atom_id res chain seq x y z
N MET A 1 6.76 -3.52 -15.87
CA MET A 1 7.70 -2.37 -15.84
C MET A 1 9.02 -2.83 -15.24
N GLU A 2 10.18 -2.42 -15.75
CA GLU A 2 11.46 -2.79 -15.16
C GLU A 2 11.70 -2.03 -13.85
N LEU A 3 12.17 -2.73 -12.80
CA LEU A 3 12.47 -2.15 -11.48
C LEU A 3 13.44 -0.95 -11.53
N SER A 4 14.34 -0.94 -12.51
CA SER A 4 15.27 0.16 -12.77
C SER A 4 14.56 1.45 -13.19
N ALA A 5 13.49 1.36 -13.96
CA ALA A 5 12.68 2.50 -14.41
C ALA A 5 11.85 3.08 -13.24
N VAL A 6 11.32 2.22 -12.39
CA VAL A 6 10.62 2.62 -11.15
C VAL A 6 11.57 3.39 -10.24
N LYS A 7 12.77 2.85 -9.97
CA LYS A 7 13.79 3.47 -9.11
C LYS A 7 14.20 4.88 -9.59
N ASN A 8 14.45 5.03 -10.90
CA ASN A 8 14.89 6.31 -11.48
C ASN A 8 13.78 7.37 -11.51
N SER A 9 12.51 6.97 -11.70
CA SER A 9 11.37 7.88 -11.63
C SER A 9 11.16 8.39 -10.20
N TYR A 10 11.17 7.51 -9.20
CA TYR A 10 10.96 7.91 -7.80
C TYR A 10 12.07 8.81 -7.24
N ALA A 11 13.35 8.54 -7.56
CA ALA A 11 14.47 9.38 -7.13
C ALA A 11 14.35 10.83 -7.66
N ARG A 12 13.85 10.99 -8.88
CA ARG A 12 13.70 12.32 -9.53
C ARG A 12 12.50 13.11 -8.98
N TRP A 13 11.42 12.42 -8.54
CA TRP A 13 10.20 13.05 -8.05
C TRP A 13 10.14 13.22 -6.54
N ALA A 14 11.03 12.58 -5.79
CA ALA A 14 11.04 12.57 -4.34
C ALA A 14 10.93 13.95 -3.65
N PRO A 15 11.48 15.08 -4.18
CA PRO A 15 11.30 16.39 -3.55
C PRO A 15 9.92 17.02 -3.73
N ILE A 16 9.20 16.64 -4.80
CA ILE A 16 7.89 17.20 -5.16
C ILE A 16 6.77 16.20 -4.82
N TYR A 17 7.12 14.93 -4.64
CA TYR A 17 6.22 13.82 -4.40
C TYR A 17 5.29 14.07 -3.21
N ASP A 18 5.84 14.48 -2.06
CA ASP A 18 5.06 14.73 -0.84
C ASP A 18 4.06 15.88 -1.00
N LYS A 19 4.38 16.89 -1.82
CA LYS A 19 3.51 18.06 -2.03
C LYS A 19 2.38 17.83 -3.03
N THR A 20 2.56 16.93 -3.98
CA THR A 20 1.58 16.66 -5.04
C THR A 20 0.81 15.37 -4.78
N PHE A 21 1.50 14.24 -4.82
CA PHE A 21 0.92 12.93 -4.54
C PHE A 21 0.50 12.78 -3.08
N GLY A 22 1.28 13.36 -2.14
CA GLY A 22 0.96 13.35 -0.73
C GLY A 22 -0.42 13.89 -0.42
N ILE A 23 -0.83 14.99 -1.06
CA ILE A 23 -2.15 15.62 -0.89
C ILE A 23 -3.22 14.77 -1.60
N ALA A 24 -2.99 14.40 -2.85
CA ALA A 24 -3.96 13.64 -3.65
C ALA A 24 -4.31 12.27 -3.03
N THR A 25 -3.34 11.61 -2.40
CA THR A 25 -3.50 10.29 -1.78
C THR A 25 -3.83 10.35 -0.28
N SER A 26 -3.90 11.54 0.31
CA SER A 26 -4.08 11.74 1.76
C SER A 26 -5.39 11.14 2.29
N ALA A 27 -6.49 11.24 1.54
CA ALA A 27 -7.77 10.66 1.93
C ALA A 27 -7.70 9.13 2.04
N GLY A 28 -7.01 8.47 1.10
CA GLY A 28 -6.79 7.03 1.12
C GLY A 28 -5.99 6.60 2.34
N ARG A 29 -4.84 7.26 2.58
CA ARG A 29 -4.02 6.98 3.76
C ARG A 29 -4.77 7.14 5.07
N LYS A 30 -5.47 8.28 5.24
CA LYS A 30 -6.25 8.54 6.45
C LYS A 30 -7.32 7.49 6.67
N LYS A 31 -8.00 7.04 5.60
CA LYS A 31 -9.02 5.99 5.71
C LYS A 31 -8.40 4.65 6.07
N ALA A 32 -7.28 4.26 5.43
CA ALA A 32 -6.60 3.01 5.73
C ALA A 32 -6.05 2.98 7.16
N VAL A 33 -5.32 4.02 7.56
CA VAL A 33 -4.75 4.08 8.91
C VAL A 33 -5.85 4.23 9.97
N GLY A 34 -6.93 4.99 9.69
CA GLY A 34 -8.08 5.07 10.58
C GLY A 34 -8.69 3.70 10.85
N PHE A 35 -8.94 2.91 9.79
CA PHE A 35 -9.42 1.53 9.92
C PHE A 35 -8.49 0.64 10.77
N ILE A 36 -7.16 0.77 10.57
CA ILE A 36 -6.17 0.02 11.34
C ILE A 36 -6.17 0.46 12.81
N ASN A 37 -6.25 1.76 13.07
CA ASN A 37 -6.29 2.32 14.42
C ASN A 37 -7.55 1.91 15.20
N ASP A 38 -8.66 1.70 14.50
CA ASP A 38 -9.94 1.26 15.10
C ASP A 38 -10.00 -0.28 15.30
N SER A 39 -8.98 -1.03 14.83
CA SER A 39 -8.90 -2.48 14.98
C SER A 39 -8.18 -2.89 16.28
N GLU A 40 -8.26 -4.19 16.62
CA GLU A 40 -7.53 -4.79 17.75
C GLU A 40 -6.09 -5.21 17.37
N ALA A 41 -5.59 -4.79 16.20
CA ALA A 41 -4.25 -5.12 15.74
C ALA A 41 -3.17 -4.56 16.68
N SER A 42 -2.07 -5.30 16.79
CA SER A 42 -0.85 -4.90 17.49
C SER A 42 0.33 -4.75 16.51
N ASP A 43 0.50 -5.72 15.61
CA ASP A 43 1.61 -5.79 14.67
C ASP A 43 1.14 -5.44 13.25
N VAL A 44 1.71 -4.39 12.68
CA VAL A 44 1.35 -3.86 11.35
C VAL A 44 2.57 -3.85 10.44
N LEU A 45 2.43 -4.42 9.24
CA LEU A 45 3.40 -4.26 8.15
C LEU A 45 2.85 -3.24 7.13
N GLU A 46 3.59 -2.17 6.86
CA GLU A 46 3.31 -1.26 5.75
C GLU A 46 4.22 -1.59 4.57
N VAL A 47 3.64 -2.11 3.49
CA VAL A 47 4.32 -2.44 2.22
C VAL A 47 4.31 -1.21 1.32
N GLY A 48 5.49 -0.74 0.92
CA GLY A 48 5.66 0.48 0.15
C GLY A 48 5.50 1.73 1.00
N VAL A 49 6.19 1.80 2.15
CA VAL A 49 6.10 2.91 3.11
C VAL A 49 6.51 4.27 2.51
N GLY A 50 7.29 4.27 1.43
CA GLY A 50 7.75 5.46 0.75
C GLY A 50 8.52 6.41 1.67
N THR A 51 8.15 7.69 1.65
CA THR A 51 8.72 8.72 2.53
C THR A 51 8.11 8.73 3.94
N GLY A 52 7.30 7.72 4.29
CA GLY A 52 6.69 7.57 5.60
C GLY A 52 5.52 8.53 5.88
N LEU A 53 4.71 8.88 4.87
CA LEU A 53 3.59 9.82 5.04
C LEU A 53 2.46 9.26 5.91
N ALA A 54 2.32 7.94 6.03
CA ALA A 54 1.32 7.30 6.86
C ALA A 54 1.80 7.14 8.31
N LEU A 55 3.10 7.00 8.54
CA LEU A 55 3.69 6.67 9.84
C LEU A 55 3.19 7.55 11.00
N PRO A 56 3.06 8.89 10.86
CA PRO A 56 2.56 9.74 11.95
C PRO A 56 1.07 9.58 12.25
N LEU A 57 0.33 8.84 11.43
CA LEU A 57 -1.12 8.67 11.59
C LEU A 57 -1.49 7.43 12.40
N TYR A 58 -0.57 6.48 12.54
CA TYR A 58 -0.77 5.29 13.35
C TYR A 58 -0.82 5.64 14.85
N ARG A 59 -1.67 4.95 15.59
CA ARG A 59 -1.72 5.09 17.07
C ARG A 59 -0.42 4.58 17.70
N GLU A 60 -0.05 5.14 18.84
CA GLU A 60 1.28 4.98 19.45
C GLU A 60 1.52 3.58 20.06
N ASP A 61 0.46 2.82 20.31
CA ASP A 61 0.53 1.46 20.88
C ASP A 61 0.66 0.34 19.84
N LEU A 62 0.68 0.68 18.55
CA LEU A 62 0.98 -0.26 17.48
C LEU A 62 2.49 -0.53 17.38
N SER A 63 2.84 -1.70 16.88
CA SER A 63 4.18 -2.06 16.40
C SER A 63 4.18 -2.00 14.87
N VAL A 64 4.71 -0.91 14.30
CA VAL A 64 4.71 -0.69 12.85
C VAL A 64 6.07 -1.02 12.26
N THR A 65 6.06 -1.96 11.31
CA THR A 65 7.18 -2.28 10.44
C THR A 65 6.88 -1.74 9.04
N GLY A 66 7.82 -1.04 8.43
CA GLY A 66 7.66 -0.52 7.07
C GLY A 66 8.73 -1.03 6.11
N ILE A 67 8.33 -1.38 4.90
CA ILE A 67 9.28 -1.73 3.84
C ILE A 67 9.08 -0.88 2.60
N ASP A 68 10.17 -0.64 1.88
CA ASP A 68 10.17 -0.03 0.56
C ASP A 68 11.32 -0.57 -0.28
N PHE A 69 11.15 -0.60 -1.59
CA PHE A 69 12.22 -0.99 -2.51
C PHE A 69 13.30 0.10 -2.65
N SER A 70 12.93 1.37 -2.41
CA SER A 70 13.79 2.54 -2.59
C SER A 70 14.45 2.97 -1.28
N GLU A 71 15.76 2.82 -1.18
CA GLU A 71 16.53 3.33 -0.04
C GLU A 71 16.42 4.85 0.10
N ASP A 72 16.33 5.60 -1.02
CA ASP A 72 16.17 7.06 -1.00
C ASP A 72 14.85 7.49 -0.33
N MET A 73 13.78 6.70 -0.49
CA MET A 73 12.51 6.90 0.22
C MET A 73 12.65 6.58 1.71
N LEU A 74 13.30 5.48 2.04
CA LEU A 74 13.52 5.06 3.43
C LEU A 74 14.39 6.03 4.22
N ILE A 75 15.38 6.67 3.58
CA ILE A 75 16.18 7.74 4.22
C ILE A 75 15.25 8.86 4.72
N LYS A 76 14.27 9.28 3.91
CA LYS A 76 13.30 10.31 4.30
C LYS A 76 12.33 9.82 5.37
N ALA A 77 11.87 8.58 5.25
CA ALA A 77 11.00 7.97 6.26
C ALA A 77 11.71 7.90 7.62
N ARG A 78 12.96 7.42 7.66
CA ARG A 78 13.77 7.37 8.89
C ARG A 78 14.06 8.76 9.46
N ALA A 79 14.28 9.78 8.62
CA ALA A 79 14.40 11.17 9.07
C ALA A 79 13.12 11.63 9.77
N LYS A 80 11.96 11.39 9.15
CA LYS A 80 10.64 11.72 9.70
C LYS A 80 10.38 11.02 11.04
N VAL A 81 10.70 9.73 11.14
CA VAL A 81 10.57 8.97 12.40
C VAL A 81 11.39 9.61 13.52
N ARG A 82 12.65 9.99 13.24
CA ARG A 82 13.51 10.66 14.24
C ARG A 82 13.01 12.05 14.61
N GLU A 83 12.65 12.88 13.61
CA GLU A 83 12.22 14.27 13.81
C GLU A 83 10.92 14.36 14.60
N MET A 84 10.00 13.42 14.36
CA MET A 84 8.70 13.39 15.02
C MET A 84 8.66 12.50 16.27
N GLY A 85 9.74 11.74 16.55
CA GLY A 85 9.80 10.85 17.70
C GLY A 85 8.80 9.69 17.64
N LEU A 86 8.56 9.11 16.47
CA LEU A 86 7.55 8.05 16.24
C LEU A 86 8.03 6.72 16.82
N ARG A 87 7.77 6.47 18.10
CA ARG A 87 8.26 5.29 18.85
C ARG A 87 7.57 3.98 18.46
N HIS A 88 6.39 4.05 17.88
CA HIS A 88 5.63 2.90 17.39
C HIS A 88 6.21 2.32 16.10
N VAL A 89 7.09 3.02 15.39
CA VAL A 89 7.79 2.52 14.22
C VAL A 89 9.02 1.74 14.67
N GLN A 90 8.96 0.41 14.56
CA GLN A 90 10.01 -0.49 15.04
C GLN A 90 11.13 -0.67 14.01
N GLU A 91 10.76 -0.78 12.74
CA GLU A 91 11.69 -1.09 11.67
C GLU A 91 11.30 -0.39 10.36
N LEU A 92 12.31 0.06 9.60
CA LEU A 92 12.17 0.52 8.23
C LEU A 92 13.28 -0.13 7.39
N SER A 93 12.90 -1.11 6.54
CA SER A 93 13.84 -1.95 5.80
C SER A 93 13.68 -1.84 4.30
N GLN A 94 14.81 -1.85 3.56
CA GLN A 94 14.81 -2.00 2.12
C GLN A 94 14.51 -3.45 1.76
N MET A 95 13.40 -3.67 1.03
CA MET A 95 12.95 -5.02 0.69
C MET A 95 12.13 -5.02 -0.59
N ASP A 96 12.20 -6.12 -1.33
CA ASP A 96 11.30 -6.39 -2.45
C ASP A 96 10.00 -7.01 -1.91
N ALA A 97 8.88 -6.36 -2.18
CA ALA A 97 7.57 -6.84 -1.73
C ALA A 97 7.16 -8.20 -2.32
N ARG A 98 7.87 -8.67 -3.36
CA ARG A 98 7.66 -9.99 -3.97
C ARG A 98 8.33 -11.13 -3.22
N GLU A 99 9.17 -10.81 -2.22
CA GLU A 99 9.93 -11.77 -1.42
C GLU A 99 10.20 -11.17 -0.04
N LEU A 100 9.23 -11.32 0.86
CA LEU A 100 9.30 -10.74 2.20
C LEU A 100 10.13 -11.63 3.14
N SER A 101 11.16 -11.05 3.77
CA SER A 101 12.04 -11.74 4.72
C SER A 101 11.41 -11.85 6.12
N TYR A 102 10.10 -12.09 6.20
CA TYR A 102 9.37 -12.31 7.44
C TYR A 102 8.78 -13.71 7.43
N ASP A 103 8.61 -14.31 8.60
CA ASP A 103 7.97 -15.60 8.78
C ASP A 103 6.47 -15.54 8.42
N ASP A 104 5.89 -16.69 8.13
CA ASP A 104 4.45 -16.81 7.92
C ASP A 104 3.70 -16.32 9.17
N ALA A 105 2.55 -15.68 8.96
CA ALA A 105 1.66 -15.24 10.03
C ALA A 105 2.35 -14.33 11.08
N SER A 106 3.16 -13.37 10.64
CA SER A 106 3.90 -12.44 11.51
C SER A 106 3.10 -11.21 11.91
N PHE A 107 2.13 -10.77 11.08
CA PHE A 107 1.45 -9.50 11.25
C PHE A 107 -0.07 -9.66 11.35
N ASP A 108 -0.71 -8.86 12.22
CA ASP A 108 -2.16 -8.80 12.33
C ASP A 108 -2.78 -8.06 11.14
N VAL A 109 -2.09 -7.00 10.68
CA VAL A 109 -2.49 -6.24 9.52
C VAL A 109 -1.30 -6.02 8.58
N VAL A 110 -1.54 -6.20 7.28
CA VAL A 110 -0.62 -5.82 6.21
C VAL A 110 -1.26 -4.72 5.39
N ALA A 111 -0.66 -3.53 5.38
CA ALA A 111 -1.17 -2.37 4.66
C ALA A 111 -0.39 -2.13 3.37
N ALA A 112 -1.10 -1.83 2.28
CA ALA A 112 -0.51 -1.49 0.98
C ALA A 112 -1.23 -0.26 0.41
N MET A 113 -0.61 0.91 0.59
CA MET A 113 -1.21 2.19 0.21
C MET A 113 -0.54 2.74 -1.05
N HIS A 114 -1.27 2.69 -2.18
CA HIS A 114 -0.82 3.20 -3.49
C HIS A 114 0.41 2.50 -4.08
N ILE A 115 0.64 1.25 -3.72
CA ILE A 115 1.80 0.46 -4.16
C ILE A 115 1.44 -0.62 -5.18
N VAL A 116 0.28 -1.30 -5.04
CA VAL A 116 -0.03 -2.52 -5.82
C VAL A 116 -0.11 -2.29 -7.33
N SER A 117 -0.41 -1.08 -7.79
CA SER A 117 -0.45 -0.74 -9.22
C SER A 117 0.91 -0.38 -9.82
N VAL A 118 1.96 -0.24 -9.02
CA VAL A 118 3.29 0.19 -9.48
C VAL A 118 4.36 -0.89 -9.31
N VAL A 119 4.04 -1.98 -8.62
CA VAL A 119 4.95 -3.12 -8.46
C VAL A 119 4.84 -4.06 -9.67
N PRO A 120 5.94 -4.70 -10.09
CA PRO A 120 5.87 -5.83 -10.98
C PRO A 120 5.28 -7.04 -10.26
N GLU A 121 4.60 -7.92 -11.00
CA GLU A 121 4.04 -9.17 -10.46
C GLU A 121 3.14 -8.96 -9.22
N PRO A 122 2.09 -8.11 -9.30
CA PRO A 122 1.26 -7.76 -8.14
C PRO A 122 0.62 -8.98 -7.48
N GLU A 123 0.34 -10.06 -8.22
CA GLU A 123 -0.17 -11.32 -7.70
C GLU A 123 0.82 -11.98 -6.74
N ARG A 124 2.13 -11.89 -7.01
CA ARG A 124 3.20 -12.40 -6.15
C ARG A 124 3.32 -11.55 -4.88
N VAL A 125 3.20 -10.22 -5.02
CA VAL A 125 3.15 -9.32 -3.86
C VAL A 125 1.96 -9.65 -2.98
N MET A 126 0.79 -9.88 -3.56
CA MET A 126 -0.41 -10.27 -2.80
C MET A 126 -0.25 -11.64 -2.11
N ALA A 127 0.43 -12.61 -2.75
CA ALA A 127 0.74 -13.90 -2.13
C ALA A 127 1.65 -13.74 -0.90
N GLU A 128 2.69 -12.92 -0.99
CA GLU A 128 3.58 -12.63 0.13
C GLU A 128 2.88 -11.88 1.26
N MET A 129 2.06 -10.87 0.93
CA MET A 129 1.23 -10.18 1.92
C MET A 129 0.27 -11.14 2.62
N ALA A 130 -0.34 -12.07 1.87
CA ALA A 130 -1.21 -13.10 2.44
C ALA A 130 -0.42 -14.08 3.33
N ARG A 131 0.80 -14.48 2.94
CA ARG A 131 1.65 -15.40 3.69
C ARG A 131 2.01 -14.81 5.06
N VAL A 132 2.49 -13.57 5.10
CA VAL A 132 2.95 -12.93 6.34
C VAL A 132 1.81 -12.42 7.22
N CYS A 133 0.59 -12.29 6.68
CA CYS A 133 -0.61 -11.95 7.44
C CYS A 133 -1.05 -13.15 8.28
N ARG A 134 -1.42 -12.93 9.54
CA ARG A 134 -1.98 -13.97 10.44
C ARG A 134 -3.34 -14.48 9.95
N PRO A 135 -3.71 -15.75 10.20
CA PRO A 135 -5.09 -16.18 10.06
C PRO A 135 -6.03 -15.27 10.84
N GLY A 136 -7.17 -14.88 10.26
CA GLY A 136 -8.07 -13.85 10.82
C GLY A 136 -7.58 -12.41 10.68
N GLY A 137 -6.31 -12.20 10.30
CA GLY A 137 -5.73 -10.90 10.06
C GLY A 137 -6.27 -10.22 8.78
N LYS A 138 -5.87 -8.99 8.56
CA LYS A 138 -6.42 -8.17 7.46
C LYS A 138 -5.34 -7.61 6.56
N ILE A 139 -5.64 -7.56 5.25
CA ILE A 139 -4.84 -6.84 4.27
C ILE A 139 -5.64 -5.60 3.88
N VAL A 140 -5.08 -4.42 4.12
CA VAL A 140 -5.72 -3.12 3.88
C VAL A 140 -5.06 -2.44 2.70
N ILE A 141 -5.83 -2.23 1.62
CA ILE A 141 -5.32 -1.66 0.38
C ILE A 141 -6.08 -0.37 0.08
N THR A 142 -5.32 0.69 -0.25
CA THR A 142 -5.88 1.86 -0.95
C THR A 142 -5.15 2.04 -2.26
N ASN A 143 -5.88 2.02 -3.36
CA ASN A 143 -5.27 2.13 -4.69
C ASN A 143 -6.27 2.69 -5.69
N HIS A 144 -5.76 3.22 -6.79
CA HIS A 144 -6.55 3.45 -7.98
C HIS A 144 -6.67 2.14 -8.76
N PHE A 145 -7.89 1.78 -9.12
CA PHE A 145 -8.15 0.64 -10.00
C PHE A 145 -8.93 1.12 -11.22
N ALA A 146 -8.64 0.52 -12.37
CA ALA A 146 -9.32 0.80 -13.62
C ALA A 146 -10.84 0.65 -13.49
N ARG A 147 -11.57 1.60 -14.01
CA ARG A 147 -13.04 1.55 -14.05
C ARG A 147 -13.52 0.85 -15.30
N GLN A 148 -14.39 -0.13 -15.11
CA GLN A 148 -14.99 -0.86 -16.24
C GLN A 148 -16.05 -0.05 -17.00
N SER A 149 -16.55 1.10 -16.45
CA SER A 149 -17.56 1.94 -17.10
C SER A 149 -17.66 3.34 -16.49
N GLY A 150 -18.15 4.30 -17.28
CA GLY A 150 -18.51 5.67 -16.86
C GLY A 150 -17.74 6.77 -17.58
N PHE A 151 -18.16 8.03 -17.43
CA PHE A 151 -17.56 9.20 -18.09
C PHE A 151 -16.05 9.37 -17.72
N LEU A 152 -15.67 9.00 -16.50
CA LEU A 152 -14.29 9.05 -16.05
C LEU A 152 -13.38 8.01 -16.73
N SER A 153 -13.91 6.87 -17.18
CA SER A 153 -13.13 5.88 -17.95
C SER A 153 -12.68 6.44 -19.30
N VAL A 154 -13.43 7.37 -19.88
CA VAL A 154 -13.05 8.09 -21.12
C VAL A 154 -11.91 9.07 -20.83
N LEU A 155 -11.96 9.75 -19.69
CA LEU A 155 -10.90 10.68 -19.27
C LEU A 155 -9.59 9.93 -18.97
N GLU A 156 -9.67 8.75 -18.32
CA GLU A 156 -8.56 7.84 -18.07
C GLU A 156 -7.89 7.40 -19.40
N ARG A 157 -8.69 7.02 -20.41
CA ARG A 157 -8.16 6.65 -21.75
C ARG A 157 -7.47 7.81 -22.48
N ILE A 158 -7.89 9.05 -22.24
CA ILE A 158 -7.28 10.25 -22.82
C ILE A 158 -5.96 10.61 -22.12
N SER A 159 -5.84 10.31 -20.82
CA SER A 159 -4.62 10.55 -20.03
C SER A 159 -3.56 9.44 -20.16
N ALA A 160 -3.92 8.27 -20.71
CA ALA A 160 -3.05 7.12 -20.90
C ALA A 160 -1.68 7.44 -21.57
N PRO A 161 -1.56 8.33 -22.59
CA PRO A 161 -0.27 8.69 -23.16
C PRO A 161 0.71 9.36 -22.19
N PHE A 162 0.22 9.88 -21.05
CA PHE A 162 1.02 10.57 -20.03
C PHE A 162 1.38 9.69 -18.83
N GLU A 163 0.99 8.41 -18.84
CA GLU A 163 1.22 7.45 -17.74
C GLU A 163 2.70 7.26 -17.40
N ASN A 164 3.55 7.16 -18.41
CA ASN A 164 5.00 7.06 -18.23
C ASN A 164 5.63 8.30 -17.57
N LEU A 165 4.98 9.45 -17.70
CA LEU A 165 5.42 10.72 -17.09
C LEU A 165 4.95 10.81 -15.63
N LEU A 166 3.79 10.22 -15.31
CA LEU A 166 3.16 10.28 -13.99
C LEU A 166 3.47 9.06 -13.12
N GLY A 167 4.06 7.99 -13.70
CA GLY A 167 4.38 6.74 -12.97
C GLY A 167 3.14 5.99 -12.45
N TRP A 168 2.01 6.15 -13.13
CA TRP A 168 0.72 5.61 -12.72
C TRP A 168 0.11 4.79 -13.87
N HIS A 169 -0.37 3.58 -13.56
CA HIS A 169 -1.15 2.77 -14.49
C HIS A 169 -2.64 2.99 -14.25
N SER A 170 -3.31 3.61 -15.23
CA SER A 170 -4.75 3.87 -15.19
C SER A 170 -5.60 2.61 -15.48
N ASP A 171 -4.96 1.56 -16.01
CA ASP A 171 -5.58 0.30 -16.43
C ASP A 171 -5.41 -0.87 -15.44
N PHE A 172 -4.90 -0.61 -14.22
CA PHE A 172 -4.67 -1.65 -13.23
C PHE A 172 -5.99 -2.25 -12.72
N GLU A 173 -6.23 -3.53 -13.06
CA GLU A 173 -7.44 -4.22 -12.69
C GLU A 173 -7.43 -4.71 -11.24
N ILE A 174 -8.57 -4.58 -10.55
CA ILE A 174 -8.73 -5.07 -9.17
C ILE A 174 -8.61 -6.60 -9.08
N SER A 175 -8.83 -7.32 -10.17
CA SER A 175 -8.66 -8.79 -10.28
C SER A 175 -7.27 -9.24 -9.85
N ALA A 176 -6.22 -8.46 -10.12
CA ALA A 176 -4.85 -8.76 -9.72
C ALA A 176 -4.64 -8.86 -8.20
N VAL A 177 -5.48 -8.19 -7.41
CA VAL A 177 -5.41 -8.22 -5.93
C VAL A 177 -6.43 -9.18 -5.30
N LEU A 178 -7.40 -9.69 -6.05
CA LEU A 178 -8.47 -10.57 -5.55
C LEU A 178 -8.21 -12.07 -5.78
N GLY A 179 -7.09 -12.42 -6.41
CA GLY A 179 -6.82 -13.81 -6.87
C GLY A 179 -6.32 -14.77 -5.78
N GLN A 180 -6.08 -14.32 -4.55
CA GLN A 180 -5.53 -15.18 -3.50
C GLN A 180 -6.63 -16.03 -2.85
N PRO A 181 -6.50 -17.38 -2.83
CA PRO A 181 -7.56 -18.29 -2.39
C PRO A 181 -7.87 -18.17 -0.89
N ASP A 182 -6.88 -17.75 -0.10
CA ASP A 182 -7.00 -17.63 1.37
C ASP A 182 -7.58 -16.28 1.80
N LEU A 183 -7.83 -15.37 0.87
CA LEU A 183 -8.35 -14.05 1.15
C LEU A 183 -9.82 -13.95 0.74
N LYS A 184 -10.64 -13.31 1.59
CA LYS A 184 -12.02 -12.92 1.28
C LYS A 184 -12.17 -11.41 1.38
N VAL A 185 -12.98 -10.81 0.52
CA VAL A 185 -13.31 -9.38 0.60
C VAL A 185 -14.18 -9.14 1.83
N ALA A 186 -13.68 -8.39 2.79
CA ALA A 186 -14.41 -7.96 3.98
C ALA A 186 -15.07 -6.58 3.77
N GLU A 187 -14.37 -5.64 3.13
CA GLU A 187 -14.89 -4.32 2.79
C GLU A 187 -14.36 -3.86 1.44
N LYS A 188 -15.21 -3.20 0.65
CA LYS A 188 -14.83 -2.49 -0.55
C LYS A 188 -15.65 -1.22 -0.67
N SER A 189 -14.99 -0.06 -0.71
CA SER A 189 -15.66 1.24 -0.85
C SER A 189 -14.82 2.21 -1.66
N SER A 190 -15.47 3.18 -2.28
CA SER A 190 -14.79 4.26 -2.99
C SER A 190 -14.41 5.39 -2.03
N ILE A 191 -13.29 6.07 -2.31
CA ILE A 191 -12.79 7.19 -1.52
C ILE A 191 -13.09 8.51 -2.25
N PRO A 192 -13.72 9.51 -1.58
CA PRO A 192 -13.90 10.86 -2.11
C PRO A 192 -12.56 11.59 -2.34
N PRO A 193 -12.52 12.62 -3.20
CA PRO A 193 -13.57 13.07 -4.12
C PRO A 193 -13.63 12.19 -5.37
N PHE A 194 -14.80 12.17 -6.04
CA PHE A 194 -15.04 11.48 -7.33
C PHE A 194 -14.89 9.95 -7.32
N GLY A 195 -14.57 9.31 -6.18
CA GLY A 195 -14.39 7.87 -6.08
C GLY A 195 -13.23 7.33 -6.94
N MET A 196 -12.22 8.14 -7.19
CA MET A 196 -11.05 7.75 -8.01
C MET A 196 -10.19 6.68 -7.34
N MET A 197 -10.25 6.59 -6.04
CA MET A 197 -9.54 5.57 -5.26
C MET A 197 -10.52 4.59 -4.64
N THR A 198 -10.05 3.35 -4.49
CA THR A 198 -10.78 2.29 -3.80
C THR A 198 -10.07 1.99 -2.48
N PHE A 199 -10.86 1.87 -1.43
CA PHE A 199 -10.48 1.26 -0.16
C PHE A 199 -10.96 -0.18 -0.18
N LEU A 200 -10.06 -1.11 0.08
CA LEU A 200 -10.31 -2.54 0.07
C LEU A 200 -9.71 -3.16 1.32
N VAL A 201 -10.51 -3.96 2.03
CA VAL A 201 -10.08 -4.80 3.12
C VAL A 201 -10.31 -6.25 2.72
N LEU A 202 -9.24 -7.03 2.74
CA LEU A 202 -9.26 -8.47 2.58
C LEU A 202 -8.97 -9.10 3.94
N GLU A 203 -9.72 -10.12 4.31
CA GLU A 203 -9.52 -10.87 5.54
C GLU A 203 -8.93 -12.24 5.19
N LYS A 204 -7.85 -12.62 5.86
CA LYS A 204 -7.28 -13.95 5.72
C LYS A 204 -8.15 -14.96 6.46
N LYS A 205 -8.53 -16.02 5.77
CA LYS A 205 -9.33 -17.10 6.36
C LYS A 205 -8.62 -17.68 7.59
N GLU A 206 -9.38 -17.95 8.63
CA GLU A 206 -8.88 -18.72 9.76
C GLU A 206 -8.52 -20.13 9.30
N TRP A 207 -7.41 -20.64 9.78
CA TRP A 207 -7.05 -22.02 9.53
C TRP A 207 -7.91 -22.93 10.43
N HIS A 208 -8.95 -23.49 9.88
CA HIS A 208 -9.64 -24.59 10.52
C HIS A 208 -8.88 -25.87 10.12
N GLY A 209 -7.92 -26.29 10.97
CA GLY A 209 -7.21 -27.53 10.76
C GLY A 209 -8.22 -28.69 10.66
N ASP A 210 -8.13 -29.44 9.55
CA ASP A 210 -8.78 -30.74 9.40
C ASP A 210 -8.05 -31.79 10.28
#